data_c45adc97b70bdae71cf249d85e161e39
#
_entry.id   c45adc97b70bdae71cf249d85e161e39
#
_cell.length_a   1.000
_cell.length_b   1.000
_cell.length_c   1.000
_cell.angle_alpha   90.00
_cell.angle_beta   90.00
_cell.angle_gamma   90.00
#
_symmetry.space_group_name_H-M   'P 1'
#
loop_
_entity.id
_entity.type
_entity.pdbx_description
1 polymer ?
#
loop_
_entity_poly.entity_id
_entity_poly.type
_entity_poly.pdbx_seq_one_letter_code
_entity_poly.pdbx_strand_id
1 'polypeptide(L)'
;MKTLLKSLKITLAFCVFFSVFYILILWLFAQVAGPNKGNAEVATLDGKVVGAANVGQMFTKDIYFWGRPSSAGDGYDATSSAGSNKGPTNQEYLDEVKARIDTFLVHHPYLDRADVPCLLYTSPSPRDSTSSR
;
A
#
# COMPACT_ATOMS: atom_id res chain seq x y z
N MET A 1 17.72 12.26 -41.65
CA MET A 1 18.58 11.34 -40.88
C MET A 1 19.48 12.04 -39.87
N LYS A 2 20.26 13.06 -40.25
CA LYS A 2 21.18 13.75 -39.29
C LYS A 2 20.46 14.41 -38.10
N THR A 3 19.29 15.01 -38.30
CA THR A 3 18.48 15.65 -37.25
C THR A 3 17.91 14.60 -36.30
N LEU A 4 17.41 13.50 -36.79
CA LEU A 4 16.88 12.39 -35.97
C LEU A 4 17.97 11.77 -35.09
N LEU A 5 19.18 11.58 -35.62
CA LEU A 5 20.31 11.11 -34.81
C LEU A 5 20.75 12.10 -33.76
N LYS A 6 20.68 13.42 -34.04
CA LYS A 6 20.97 14.45 -33.05
C LYS A 6 19.91 14.45 -31.92
N SER A 7 18.63 14.40 -32.26
CA SER A 7 17.57 14.36 -31.25
C SER A 7 17.65 13.09 -30.39
N LEU A 8 17.90 11.94 -30.98
CA LEU A 8 18.09 10.69 -30.24
C LEU A 8 19.26 10.78 -29.25
N LYS A 9 20.41 11.30 -29.66
CA LYS A 9 21.57 11.48 -28.79
C LYS A 9 21.26 12.42 -27.62
N ILE A 10 20.58 13.53 -27.87
CA ILE A 10 20.20 14.49 -26.83
C ILE A 10 19.21 13.84 -25.86
N THR A 11 18.20 13.13 -26.35
CA THR A 11 17.24 12.44 -25.50
C THR A 11 17.93 11.40 -24.62
N LEU A 12 18.81 10.56 -25.17
CA LEU A 12 19.58 9.60 -24.40
C LEU A 12 20.47 10.25 -23.35
N ALA A 13 21.15 11.37 -23.71
CA ALA A 13 21.97 12.12 -22.75
C ALA A 13 21.15 12.64 -21.58
N PHE A 14 19.97 13.21 -21.84
CA PHE A 14 19.06 13.67 -20.78
C PHE A 14 18.48 12.50 -19.98
N CYS A 15 18.12 11.39 -20.60
CA CYS A 15 17.67 10.21 -19.89
C CYS A 15 18.72 9.72 -18.87
N VAL A 16 19.98 9.60 -19.30
CA VAL A 16 21.08 9.20 -18.41
C VAL A 16 21.30 10.25 -17.32
N PHE A 17 21.32 11.51 -17.68
CA PHE A 17 21.51 12.60 -16.72
C PHE A 17 20.45 12.60 -15.63
N PHE A 18 19.18 12.54 -15.98
CA PHE A 18 18.09 12.56 -15.00
C PHE A 18 17.95 11.23 -14.25
N SER A 19 18.19 10.10 -14.89
CA SER A 19 18.07 8.80 -14.22
C SER A 19 19.20 8.49 -13.24
N VAL A 20 20.39 9.02 -13.49
CA VAL A 20 21.56 8.72 -12.66
C VAL A 20 21.91 9.91 -11.77
N PHE A 21 22.24 11.02 -12.39
CA PHE A 21 22.82 12.18 -11.69
C PHE A 21 21.79 12.87 -10.75
N TYR A 22 20.57 13.11 -11.25
CA TYR A 22 19.52 13.73 -10.46
C TYR A 22 19.09 12.86 -9.29
N ILE A 23 18.88 11.56 -9.52
CA ILE A 23 18.50 10.61 -8.46
C ILE A 23 19.62 10.51 -7.42
N LEU A 24 20.87 10.48 -7.84
CA LEU A 24 22.02 10.42 -6.94
C LEU A 24 22.11 11.67 -6.05
N ILE A 25 21.86 12.85 -6.61
CA ILE A 25 21.82 14.12 -5.81
C ILE A 25 20.69 14.03 -4.77
N LEU A 26 19.49 13.64 -5.17
CA LEU A 26 18.35 13.52 -4.24
C LEU A 26 18.63 12.47 -3.16
N TRP A 27 19.26 11.35 -3.51
CA TRP A 27 19.64 10.34 -2.54
C TRP A 27 20.68 10.86 -1.54
N LEU A 28 21.74 11.54 -2.01
CA LEU A 28 22.74 12.18 -1.14
C LEU A 28 22.11 13.21 -0.22
N PHE A 29 21.22 14.04 -0.74
CA PHE A 29 20.49 15.01 0.05
C PHE A 29 19.63 14.35 1.14
N ALA A 30 18.92 13.27 0.79
CA ALA A 30 18.12 12.51 1.74
C ALA A 30 18.97 11.87 2.85
N GLN A 31 20.19 11.41 2.53
CA GLN A 31 21.11 10.83 3.51
C GLN A 31 21.60 11.87 4.54
N VAL A 32 21.73 13.15 4.14
CA VAL A 32 22.26 14.20 5.00
C VAL A 32 21.14 14.95 5.72
N ALA A 33 20.08 15.33 5.01
CA ALA A 33 19.02 16.21 5.52
C ALA A 33 17.68 15.49 5.77
N GLY A 34 17.52 14.27 5.26
CA GLY A 34 16.27 13.53 5.43
C GLY A 34 16.11 12.94 6.82
N PRO A 35 14.86 12.83 7.33
CA PRO A 35 14.59 12.10 8.56
C PRO A 35 14.99 10.63 8.36
N ASN A 36 15.59 10.03 9.39
CA ASN A 36 16.10 8.65 9.37
C ASN A 36 17.02 8.36 8.16
N LYS A 37 17.79 9.38 7.71
CA LYS A 37 18.65 9.30 6.51
C LYS A 37 17.89 8.90 5.25
N GLY A 38 16.67 9.34 5.10
CA GLY A 38 15.80 8.99 3.96
C GLY A 38 15.28 7.55 3.96
N ASN A 39 15.51 6.78 5.02
CA ASN A 39 14.96 5.43 5.15
C ASN A 39 13.57 5.46 5.79
N ALA A 40 12.77 4.45 5.49
CA ALA A 40 11.48 4.27 6.15
C ALA A 40 11.66 4.00 7.65
N GLU A 41 10.73 4.48 8.45
CA GLU A 41 10.66 4.16 9.87
C GLU A 41 10.24 2.70 10.05
N VAL A 42 10.99 1.97 10.86
CA VAL A 42 10.76 0.55 11.11
C VAL A 42 10.42 0.30 12.59
N ALA A 43 9.50 -0.61 12.82
CA ALA A 43 9.21 -1.12 14.16
C ALA A 43 10.21 -2.23 14.51
N THR A 44 10.80 -2.14 15.70
CA THR A 44 11.74 -3.14 16.20
C THR A 44 11.23 -3.77 17.49
N LEU A 45 11.38 -5.07 17.61
CA LEU A 45 11.12 -5.84 18.83
C LEU A 45 12.36 -6.67 19.15
N ASP A 46 12.91 -6.53 20.36
CA ASP A 46 14.13 -7.19 20.81
C ASP A 46 15.33 -7.01 19.86
N GLY A 47 15.45 -5.81 19.27
CA GLY A 47 16.52 -5.48 18.32
C GLY A 47 16.36 -6.05 16.90
N LYS A 48 15.25 -6.75 16.62
CA LYS A 48 14.92 -7.24 15.27
C LYS A 48 13.86 -6.37 14.63
N VAL A 49 14.02 -6.06 13.36
CA VAL A 49 13.01 -5.35 12.57
C VAL A 49 11.83 -6.31 12.35
N VAL A 50 10.65 -5.92 12.85
CA VAL A 50 9.42 -6.71 12.75
C VAL A 50 8.43 -6.16 11.72
N GLY A 51 8.64 -4.94 11.25
CA GLY A 51 7.79 -4.34 10.23
C GLY A 51 8.13 -2.88 9.97
N ALA A 52 7.46 -2.27 9.02
CA ALA A 52 7.52 -0.83 8.78
C ALA A 52 6.43 -0.12 9.61
N ALA A 53 6.78 1.00 10.24
CA ALA A 53 5.90 1.70 11.18
C ALA A 53 4.61 2.23 10.51
N ASN A 54 4.70 2.59 9.23
CA ASN A 54 3.61 3.21 8.46
C ASN A 54 2.94 2.26 7.46
N VAL A 55 3.19 0.95 7.55
CA VAL A 55 2.61 -0.06 6.65
C VAL A 55 1.72 -1.00 7.47
N GLY A 56 0.46 -1.15 7.03
CA GLY A 56 -0.48 -2.10 7.63
C GLY A 56 -0.01 -3.54 7.42
N GLN A 57 -0.41 -4.42 8.32
CA GLN A 57 -0.11 -5.85 8.28
C GLN A 57 -1.39 -6.67 8.29
N MET A 58 -1.37 -7.81 7.60
CA MET A 58 -2.47 -8.76 7.62
C MET A 58 -2.32 -9.70 8.80
N PHE A 59 -3.31 -9.69 9.69
CA PHE A 59 -3.41 -10.62 10.81
C PHE A 59 -4.43 -11.71 10.48
N THR A 60 -4.07 -12.97 10.69
CA THR A 60 -4.89 -14.13 10.37
C THR A 60 -5.33 -14.93 11.60
N LYS A 61 -4.79 -14.62 12.77
CA LYS A 61 -5.15 -15.29 14.03
C LYS A 61 -6.22 -14.50 14.78
N ASP A 62 -7.18 -15.22 15.38
CA ASP A 62 -8.32 -14.63 16.10
C ASP A 62 -7.93 -13.86 17.37
N ILE A 63 -6.70 -14.06 17.87
CA ILE A 63 -6.15 -13.31 19.02
C ILE A 63 -5.76 -11.87 18.67
N TYR A 64 -5.71 -11.50 17.39
CA TYR A 64 -5.35 -10.16 16.94
C TYR A 64 -6.57 -9.43 16.40
N PHE A 65 -6.52 -8.09 16.44
CA PHE A 65 -7.51 -7.29 15.74
C PHE A 65 -7.37 -7.44 14.23
N TRP A 66 -8.48 -7.69 13.57
CA TRP A 66 -8.53 -7.76 12.12
C TRP A 66 -8.47 -6.37 11.51
N GLY A 67 -7.56 -6.18 10.58
CA GLY A 67 -7.43 -4.94 9.83
C GLY A 67 -8.48 -4.83 8.71
N ARG A 68 -8.55 -3.65 8.09
CA ARG A 68 -9.38 -3.44 6.89
C ARG A 68 -8.86 -4.29 5.72
N PRO A 69 -9.73 -4.76 4.81
CA PRO A 69 -9.29 -5.41 3.58
C PRO A 69 -8.40 -4.46 2.77
N SER A 70 -7.27 -4.94 2.29
CA SER A 70 -6.38 -4.18 1.42
C SER A 70 -6.48 -4.69 -0.02
N SER A 71 -6.51 -3.77 -0.98
CA SER A 71 -6.46 -4.08 -2.42
C SER A 71 -5.05 -3.90 -3.00
N ALA A 72 -4.04 -3.71 -2.16
CA ALA A 72 -2.65 -3.56 -2.57
C ALA A 72 -2.03 -4.94 -2.82
N GLY A 73 -1.76 -5.28 -4.07
CA GLY A 73 -1.27 -6.60 -4.48
C GLY A 73 -2.15 -7.74 -3.98
N ASP A 74 -1.55 -8.73 -3.34
CA ASP A 74 -2.25 -9.85 -2.69
C ASP A 74 -2.78 -9.49 -1.28
N GLY A 75 -2.78 -8.22 -0.93
CA GLY A 75 -3.18 -7.65 0.35
C GLY A 75 -2.00 -7.11 1.15
N TYR A 76 -2.06 -5.83 1.53
CA TYR A 76 -1.02 -5.13 2.31
C TYR A 76 0.37 -5.10 1.66
N ASP A 77 0.44 -5.16 0.33
CA ASP A 77 1.70 -5.00 -0.39
C ASP A 77 2.11 -3.51 -0.42
N ALA A 78 3.17 -3.18 0.30
CA ALA A 78 3.69 -1.81 0.37
C ALA A 78 4.28 -1.31 -0.95
N THR A 79 4.59 -2.20 -1.89
CA THR A 79 5.15 -1.86 -3.20
C THR A 79 4.08 -1.53 -4.25
N SER A 80 2.81 -1.88 -3.97
CA SER A 80 1.69 -1.76 -4.91
C SER A 80 0.47 -1.14 -4.23
N SER A 81 0.51 0.18 -4.03
CA SER A 81 -0.65 0.90 -3.48
C SER A 81 -1.81 0.91 -4.48
N ALA A 82 -2.95 0.37 -4.09
CA ALA A 82 -4.14 0.29 -4.94
C ALA A 82 -5.44 0.42 -4.13
N GLY A 83 -6.52 0.78 -4.82
CA GLY A 83 -7.89 0.71 -4.32
C GLY A 83 -8.72 -0.19 -5.24
N SER A 84 -9.81 -0.76 -4.73
CA SER A 84 -10.68 -1.64 -5.53
C SER A 84 -11.34 -0.93 -6.71
N ASN A 85 -11.59 0.39 -6.59
CA ASN A 85 -12.24 1.23 -7.60
C ASN A 85 -13.58 0.65 -8.14
N LYS A 86 -14.17 -0.32 -7.43
CA LYS A 86 -15.46 -0.94 -7.77
C LYS A 86 -16.61 -0.10 -7.21
N GLY A 87 -17.62 0.13 -8.04
CA GLY A 87 -18.81 0.90 -7.64
C GLY A 87 -19.72 0.10 -6.71
N PRO A 88 -20.60 0.77 -5.94
CA PRO A 88 -21.51 0.12 -5.00
C PRO A 88 -22.59 -0.75 -5.67
N THR A 89 -22.79 -0.64 -6.98
CA THR A 89 -23.73 -1.43 -7.77
C THR A 89 -23.07 -2.60 -8.50
N ASN A 90 -21.77 -2.76 -8.37
CA ASN A 90 -21.05 -3.87 -9.00
C ASN A 90 -21.34 -5.18 -8.24
N GLN A 91 -21.97 -6.15 -8.93
CA GLN A 91 -22.41 -7.40 -8.32
C GLN A 91 -21.23 -8.25 -7.81
N GLU A 92 -20.15 -8.31 -8.56
CA GLU A 92 -18.92 -9.03 -8.16
C GLU A 92 -18.36 -8.47 -6.85
N TYR A 93 -18.34 -7.13 -6.71
CA TYR A 93 -17.89 -6.49 -5.48
C TYR A 93 -18.82 -6.78 -4.29
N LEU A 94 -20.15 -6.77 -4.53
CA LEU A 94 -21.13 -7.10 -3.50
C LEU A 94 -20.98 -8.56 -3.01
N ASP A 95 -20.65 -9.47 -3.90
CA ASP A 95 -20.41 -10.87 -3.55
C ASP A 95 -19.10 -11.06 -2.75
N GLU A 96 -18.04 -10.33 -3.10
CA GLU A 96 -16.81 -10.26 -2.29
C GLU A 96 -17.08 -9.71 -0.88
N VAL A 97 -17.87 -8.65 -0.78
CA VAL A 97 -18.29 -8.06 0.51
C VAL A 97 -19.03 -9.08 1.37
N LYS A 98 -19.99 -9.81 0.78
CA LYS A 98 -20.72 -10.87 1.48
C LYS A 98 -19.78 -11.99 1.97
N ALA A 99 -18.87 -12.44 1.10
CA ALA A 99 -17.92 -13.49 1.46
C ALA A 99 -17.01 -13.07 2.63
N ARG A 100 -16.57 -11.81 2.66
CA ARG A 100 -15.76 -11.27 3.80
C ARG A 100 -16.55 -11.25 5.09
N ILE A 101 -17.83 -10.84 5.05
CA ILE A 101 -18.71 -10.85 6.22
C ILE A 101 -18.89 -12.27 6.71
N ASP A 102 -19.19 -13.22 5.83
CA ASP A 102 -19.43 -14.62 6.18
C ASP A 102 -18.16 -15.25 6.79
N THR A 103 -16.99 -14.96 6.23
CA THR A 103 -15.71 -15.40 6.81
C THR A 103 -15.49 -14.80 8.21
N PHE A 104 -15.76 -13.53 8.41
CA PHE A 104 -15.63 -12.90 9.71
C PHE A 104 -16.55 -13.51 10.76
N LEU A 105 -17.79 -13.80 10.41
CA LEU A 105 -18.77 -14.42 11.32
C LEU A 105 -18.42 -15.88 11.68
N VAL A 106 -17.73 -16.61 10.81
CA VAL A 106 -17.21 -17.97 11.16
C VAL A 106 -16.23 -17.90 12.32
N HIS A 107 -15.38 -16.85 12.36
CA HIS A 107 -14.41 -16.64 13.45
C HIS A 107 -15.03 -15.95 14.67
N HIS A 108 -16.19 -15.31 14.52
CA HIS A 108 -16.88 -14.56 15.58
C HIS A 108 -18.36 -14.98 15.68
N PRO A 109 -18.66 -16.24 16.08
CA PRO A 109 -20.01 -16.80 16.05
C PRO A 109 -20.99 -16.14 17.05
N TYR A 110 -20.50 -15.27 17.91
CA TYR A 110 -21.29 -14.52 18.88
C TYR A 110 -21.84 -13.18 18.36
N LEU A 111 -21.49 -12.80 17.11
CA LEU A 111 -21.93 -11.56 16.48
C LEU A 111 -22.98 -11.84 15.41
N ASP A 112 -23.96 -10.94 15.31
CA ASP A 112 -24.90 -10.92 14.21
C ASP A 112 -24.34 -10.14 13.01
N ARG A 113 -24.87 -10.44 11.82
CA ARG A 113 -24.44 -9.78 10.58
C ARG A 113 -24.57 -8.23 10.62
N ALA A 114 -25.55 -7.73 11.39
CA ALA A 114 -25.79 -6.30 11.56
C ALA A 114 -24.72 -5.62 12.44
N ASP A 115 -24.03 -6.39 13.29
CA ASP A 115 -23.03 -5.88 14.22
C ASP A 115 -21.61 -5.81 13.61
N VAL A 116 -21.42 -6.39 12.42
CA VAL A 116 -20.13 -6.37 11.73
C VAL A 116 -19.79 -4.96 11.27
N PRO A 117 -18.71 -4.33 11.76
CA PRO A 117 -18.32 -2.99 11.35
C PRO A 117 -18.05 -2.91 9.84
N CYS A 118 -18.61 -1.90 9.17
CA CYS A 118 -18.47 -1.75 7.71
C CYS A 118 -17.01 -1.66 7.24
N LEU A 119 -16.12 -1.17 8.08
CA LEU A 119 -14.69 -1.10 7.78
C LEU A 119 -14.01 -2.46 7.62
N LEU A 120 -14.56 -3.52 8.19
CA LEU A 120 -13.99 -4.88 8.10
C LEU A 120 -14.32 -5.59 6.78
N TYR A 121 -15.34 -5.15 6.07
CA TYR A 121 -15.73 -5.80 4.81
C TYR A 121 -15.63 -4.91 3.58
N THR A 122 -15.52 -3.57 3.75
CA THR A 122 -15.35 -2.65 2.62
C THR A 122 -13.87 -2.42 2.35
N SER A 123 -13.46 -2.58 1.11
CA SER A 123 -12.11 -2.22 0.66
C SER A 123 -11.87 -0.72 0.81
N PRO A 124 -10.67 -0.27 1.18
CA PRO A 124 -10.34 1.13 1.25
C PRO A 124 -10.47 1.80 -0.12
N SER A 125 -11.04 3.00 -0.14
CA SER A 125 -10.99 3.89 -1.29
C SER A 125 -9.57 4.46 -1.44
N PRO A 126 -9.12 4.83 -2.65
CA PRO A 126 -7.87 5.56 -2.84
C PRO A 126 -7.78 6.84 -1.99
N ARG A 127 -8.93 7.37 -1.58
CA ARG A 127 -9.05 8.54 -0.71
C ARG A 127 -8.75 8.23 0.76
N ASP A 128 -8.90 6.99 1.19
CA ASP A 128 -8.70 6.56 2.58
C ASP A 128 -7.23 6.29 2.94
N SER A 129 -6.34 6.23 1.95
CA SER A 129 -4.89 6.06 2.16
C SER A 129 -4.25 7.22 2.95
N THR A 130 -4.93 8.35 3.07
CA THR A 130 -4.49 9.53 3.83
C THR A 130 -5.06 9.59 5.25
N SER A 131 -6.02 8.75 5.61
CA SER A 131 -6.70 8.79 6.91
C SER A 131 -6.18 7.76 7.93
N SER A 132 -5.18 6.96 7.58
CA SER A 132 -4.53 6.02 8.51
C SER A 132 -3.30 6.64 9.20
N ARG A 133 -3.44 7.87 9.67
CA ARG A 133 -2.50 8.49 10.60
C ARG A 133 -3.06 8.47 12.01
#